data_db7e40d1790f2857d47e89836d9977c3
#
_entry.id   db7e40d1790f2857d47e89836d9977c3
#
_cell.length_a   1.000
_cell.length_b   1.000
_cell.length_c   1.000
_cell.angle_alpha   90.00
_cell.angle_beta   90.00
_cell.angle_gamma   90.00
#
_symmetry.space_group_name_H-M   'P 1'
#
loop_
_entity.id
_entity.type
_entity.pdbx_description
1 polymer ?
#
loop_
_entity_poly.entity_id
_entity_poly.type
_entity_poly.pdbx_seq_one_letter_code
_entity_poly.pdbx_strand_id
1 'polypeptide(L)'
;FILNKIPLKSHFNSEHYKGGIQNWSFDQDANGILYVANNKGLLEFDGNEWNKYKVPLSTKVRGVKVGRENRVFVGGQNQIGYFENTKKGFEFTSLIDNLEPNPKSIAEIWKIIEINGSIFFNTESKLLVYNGSEIRELNSPGFLQASFKHRNKLILQIYEKGLFEFVDSDFQHISGTQLLPEIVGILENVNDDIYFSRNGIVFKSNQLNTPFIDYSIKFGSINSAIKLSNGDFAIGTQNNGLFILNPNLTIKKHFTKNNGISDRTVKSIYEDNFNNLWVALNNGIDYLKISLPFSLINEEVGVEGSGYAVHNFKNKIYLGTNNGVFTQNLYSELTYPSKYIFFKGSEGQVWNFSQIDDELFLNHNKGAFKINDNSLEKFHDIGSWKFKKTNDPNIILGGDYQGIRSFKKINGKWNRSGEIPNLNESSRILEFENDSTLWMTHGYKGAYRLHLDSNLQLKKTIQHFGKHSGFPSNILISSYILNGKLVFTSEKFCIDRYF
;
A
#
# COMPACT_ATOMS: atom_id res chain seq x y z
N PHE A 1 -8.15 13.53 -0.19
CA PHE A 1 -6.74 13.57 0.28
C PHE A 1 -5.93 12.59 -0.55
N ILE A 2 -5.21 13.07 -1.57
CA ILE A 2 -4.25 12.25 -2.33
C ILE A 2 -2.88 12.49 -1.70
N LEU A 3 -2.63 11.84 -0.57
CA LEU A 3 -1.27 11.64 -0.10
C LEU A 3 -0.59 10.63 -1.03
N ASN A 4 0.64 10.89 -1.45
CA ASN A 4 1.49 9.87 -2.08
C ASN A 4 1.76 8.77 -1.03
N LYS A 5 0.86 7.80 -1.01
CA LYS A 5 0.88 6.72 -0.04
C LYS A 5 1.67 5.57 -0.62
N ILE A 6 2.83 5.30 -0.04
CA ILE A 6 3.51 4.03 -0.27
C ILE A 6 2.72 2.96 0.48
N PRO A 7 2.20 1.93 -0.20
CA PRO A 7 1.55 0.83 0.50
C PRO A 7 2.57 0.07 1.33
N LEU A 8 2.13 -0.57 2.40
CA LEU A 8 2.97 -1.56 3.06
C LEU A 8 3.26 -2.66 2.04
N LYS A 9 4.55 -3.00 1.88
CA LYS A 9 4.99 -4.01 0.94
C LYS A 9 5.91 -5.04 1.59
N SER A 10 5.85 -6.27 1.08
CA SER A 10 6.85 -7.30 1.31
C SER A 10 7.49 -7.65 -0.03
N HIS A 11 8.81 -7.73 -0.07
CA HIS A 11 9.55 -8.15 -1.27
C HIS A 11 10.14 -9.52 -1.06
N PHE A 12 9.88 -10.43 -2.01
CA PHE A 12 10.41 -11.79 -2.02
C PHE A 12 11.33 -11.98 -3.22
N ASN A 13 12.60 -12.18 -2.98
CA ASN A 13 13.59 -12.50 -4.01
C ASN A 13 13.73 -14.03 -4.19
N SER A 14 14.56 -14.45 -5.15
CA SER A 14 14.77 -15.86 -5.46
C SER A 14 15.35 -16.70 -4.32
N GLU A 15 16.01 -16.07 -3.34
CA GLU A 15 16.55 -16.75 -2.15
C GLU A 15 15.42 -17.08 -1.16
N HIS A 16 14.47 -16.17 -0.96
CA HIS A 16 13.31 -16.39 -0.10
C HIS A 16 12.47 -17.58 -0.55
N TYR A 17 12.13 -17.65 -1.85
CA TYR A 17 11.30 -18.74 -2.38
C TYR A 17 12.10 -19.90 -3.02
N LYS A 18 13.44 -19.86 -2.93
CA LYS A 18 14.37 -20.92 -3.42
C LYS A 18 14.09 -21.35 -4.86
N GLY A 19 13.63 -20.42 -5.69
CA GLY A 19 13.18 -20.61 -7.06
C GLY A 19 14.05 -19.93 -8.11
N GLY A 20 13.50 -19.81 -9.34
CA GLY A 20 14.10 -19.00 -10.40
C GLY A 20 13.76 -17.52 -10.22
N ILE A 21 14.55 -16.63 -10.80
CA ILE A 21 14.36 -15.18 -10.69
C ILE A 21 13.01 -14.73 -11.26
N GLN A 22 12.55 -15.37 -12.35
CA GLN A 22 11.36 -14.94 -13.07
C GLN A 22 10.11 -15.70 -12.63
N ASN A 23 9.07 -14.93 -12.36
CA ASN A 23 7.73 -15.37 -12.02
C ASN A 23 6.77 -14.88 -13.11
N TRP A 24 5.78 -15.70 -13.52
CA TRP A 24 5.00 -15.47 -14.73
C TRP A 24 3.51 -15.27 -14.49
N SER A 25 2.94 -16.08 -13.62
CA SER A 25 1.52 -16.00 -13.28
C SER A 25 1.27 -16.44 -11.84
N PHE A 26 0.15 -16.04 -11.32
CA PHE A 26 -0.31 -16.36 -9.97
C PHE A 26 -1.71 -16.92 -10.01
N ASP A 27 -2.03 -17.75 -9.05
CA ASP A 27 -3.40 -18.07 -8.66
C ASP A 27 -3.46 -18.45 -7.18
N GLN A 28 -4.65 -18.42 -6.59
CA GLN A 28 -4.86 -18.66 -5.16
C GLN A 28 -6.00 -19.63 -4.96
N ASP A 29 -5.88 -20.54 -4.01
CA ASP A 29 -6.97 -21.44 -3.63
C ASP A 29 -7.95 -20.78 -2.62
N ALA A 30 -9.01 -21.50 -2.30
CA ALA A 30 -10.03 -21.03 -1.37
C ALA A 30 -9.51 -20.88 0.08
N ASN A 31 -8.41 -21.53 0.42
CA ASN A 31 -7.77 -21.43 1.75
C ASN A 31 -6.77 -20.25 1.81
N GLY A 32 -6.56 -19.55 0.71
CA GLY A 32 -5.62 -18.44 0.63
C GLY A 32 -4.19 -18.83 0.33
N ILE A 33 -3.93 -20.10 -0.02
CA ILE A 33 -2.60 -20.55 -0.48
C ILE A 33 -2.34 -19.99 -1.88
N LEU A 34 -1.24 -19.26 -2.02
CA LEU A 34 -0.83 -18.67 -3.29
C LEU A 34 0.08 -19.63 -4.06
N TYR A 35 -0.22 -19.81 -5.35
CA TYR A 35 0.58 -20.58 -6.27
C TYR A 35 1.20 -19.67 -7.34
N VAL A 36 2.48 -19.88 -7.64
CA VAL A 36 3.23 -19.04 -8.58
C VAL A 36 3.94 -19.89 -9.63
N ALA A 37 3.69 -19.57 -10.89
CA ALA A 37 4.42 -20.14 -12.01
C ALA A 37 5.84 -19.53 -12.09
N ASN A 38 6.87 -20.36 -11.94
CA ASN A 38 8.27 -19.94 -11.83
C ASN A 38 9.16 -20.69 -12.81
N ASN A 39 10.29 -20.08 -13.18
CA ASN A 39 11.30 -20.70 -14.06
C ASN A 39 11.90 -22.02 -13.53
N LYS A 40 11.69 -22.35 -12.27
CA LYS A 40 12.21 -23.61 -11.67
C LYS A 40 11.10 -24.53 -11.13
N GLY A 41 9.86 -24.36 -11.59
CA GLY A 41 8.71 -25.16 -11.20
C GLY A 41 7.56 -24.36 -10.64
N LEU A 42 6.73 -24.99 -9.82
CA LEU A 42 5.63 -24.35 -9.08
C LEU A 42 6.14 -23.89 -7.71
N LEU A 43 5.82 -22.64 -7.35
CA LEU A 43 6.01 -22.16 -5.98
C LEU A 43 4.66 -22.12 -5.28
N GLU A 44 4.67 -22.35 -3.99
CA GLU A 44 3.52 -22.26 -3.09
C GLU A 44 3.90 -21.36 -1.91
N PHE A 45 2.98 -20.50 -1.49
CA PHE A 45 3.13 -19.64 -0.32
C PHE A 45 1.90 -19.76 0.57
N ASP A 46 2.08 -20.19 1.80
CA ASP A 46 1.01 -20.41 2.78
C ASP A 46 0.71 -19.18 3.68
N GLY A 47 1.36 -18.05 3.40
CA GLY A 47 1.30 -16.83 4.22
C GLY A 47 2.53 -16.65 5.11
N ASN A 48 3.33 -17.69 5.33
CA ASN A 48 4.53 -17.68 6.16
C ASN A 48 5.74 -18.26 5.42
N GLU A 49 5.61 -19.43 4.79
CA GLU A 49 6.69 -20.16 4.17
C GLU A 49 6.48 -20.37 2.68
N TRP A 50 7.62 -20.44 1.94
CA TRP A 50 7.66 -20.75 0.54
C TRP A 50 8.08 -22.20 0.32
N ASN A 51 7.27 -22.95 -0.42
CA ASN A 51 7.57 -24.28 -0.90
C ASN A 51 7.78 -24.26 -2.41
N LYS A 52 8.63 -25.16 -2.92
CA LYS A 52 8.87 -25.31 -4.33
C LYS A 52 8.69 -26.76 -4.78
N TYR A 53 7.83 -26.94 -5.79
CA TYR A 53 7.56 -28.23 -6.40
C TYR A 53 8.14 -28.30 -7.80
N LYS A 54 8.87 -29.38 -8.08
CA LYS A 54 9.45 -29.61 -9.39
C LYS A 54 8.41 -30.22 -10.33
N VAL A 55 8.41 -29.75 -11.57
CA VAL A 55 7.72 -30.41 -12.68
C VAL A 55 8.73 -31.34 -13.37
N PRO A 56 8.30 -32.49 -13.94
CA PRO A 56 9.20 -33.40 -14.65
C PRO A 56 10.10 -32.67 -15.66
N LEU A 57 11.31 -33.18 -15.87
CA LEU A 57 12.33 -32.58 -16.72
C LEU A 57 12.83 -31.20 -16.26
N SER A 58 12.56 -30.79 -15.02
CA SER A 58 12.92 -29.49 -14.47
C SER A 58 12.43 -28.32 -15.34
N THR A 59 11.23 -28.45 -15.90
CA THR A 59 10.65 -27.54 -16.85
C THR A 59 10.26 -26.22 -16.19
N LYS A 60 10.46 -25.13 -16.92
CA LYS A 60 9.90 -23.81 -16.56
C LYS A 60 8.39 -23.89 -16.56
N VAL A 61 7.77 -23.35 -15.52
CA VAL A 61 6.30 -23.17 -15.45
C VAL A 61 5.98 -21.72 -15.78
N ARG A 62 5.07 -21.50 -16.73
CA ARG A 62 4.63 -20.18 -17.14
C ARG A 62 3.17 -19.89 -16.80
N GLY A 63 2.35 -20.92 -16.80
CA GLY A 63 0.95 -20.84 -16.42
C GLY A 63 0.68 -21.62 -15.15
N VAL A 64 -0.14 -21.05 -14.27
CA VAL A 64 -0.74 -21.72 -13.10
C VAL A 64 -2.20 -21.37 -13.03
N LYS A 65 -3.03 -22.36 -12.67
CA LYS A 65 -4.47 -22.16 -12.42
C LYS A 65 -4.97 -23.18 -11.38
N VAL A 66 -5.60 -22.66 -10.34
CA VAL A 66 -6.33 -23.50 -9.38
C VAL A 66 -7.69 -23.85 -10.00
N GLY A 67 -7.95 -25.12 -10.13
CA GLY A 67 -9.20 -25.65 -10.66
C GLY A 67 -10.07 -26.28 -9.58
N ARG A 68 -11.05 -27.08 -10.00
CA ARG A 68 -11.92 -27.83 -9.09
C ARG A 68 -11.11 -28.83 -8.25
N GLU A 69 -11.65 -29.20 -7.10
CA GLU A 69 -11.02 -30.18 -6.17
C GLU A 69 -9.63 -29.77 -5.69
N ASN A 70 -9.34 -28.45 -5.68
CA ASN A 70 -8.02 -27.89 -5.31
C ASN A 70 -6.86 -28.45 -6.13
N ARG A 71 -7.11 -28.93 -7.35
CA ARG A 71 -6.05 -29.28 -8.29
C ARG A 71 -5.37 -28.01 -8.82
N VAL A 72 -4.07 -27.97 -8.75
CA VAL A 72 -3.27 -26.84 -9.23
C VAL A 72 -2.67 -27.18 -10.60
N PHE A 73 -3.33 -26.71 -11.65
CA PHE A 73 -2.90 -26.94 -13.02
C PHE A 73 -1.68 -26.09 -13.34
N VAL A 74 -0.69 -26.69 -13.98
CA VAL A 74 0.54 -26.04 -14.39
C VAL A 74 0.86 -26.36 -15.84
N GLY A 75 1.48 -25.41 -16.51
CA GLY A 75 1.93 -25.54 -17.88
C GLY A 75 3.27 -24.85 -18.11
N GLY A 76 4.12 -25.49 -18.86
CA GLY A 76 5.44 -25.00 -19.22
C GLY A 76 5.90 -25.54 -20.57
N GLN A 77 7.19 -25.63 -20.79
CA GLN A 77 7.75 -26.16 -22.02
C GLN A 77 7.63 -27.70 -22.06
N ASN A 78 6.87 -28.25 -23.01
CA ASN A 78 6.62 -29.68 -23.16
C ASN A 78 6.05 -30.38 -21.91
N GLN A 79 5.35 -29.62 -21.06
CA GLN A 79 4.73 -30.18 -19.86
C GLN A 79 3.41 -29.48 -19.56
N ILE A 80 2.38 -30.28 -19.34
CA ILE A 80 1.08 -29.88 -18.78
C ILE A 80 0.66 -30.95 -17.78
N GLY A 81 0.04 -30.52 -16.72
CA GLY A 81 -0.46 -31.39 -15.69
C GLY A 81 -1.02 -30.61 -14.51
N TYR A 82 -1.26 -31.30 -13.44
CA TYR A 82 -1.71 -30.69 -12.20
C TYR A 82 -1.03 -31.32 -10.99
N PHE A 83 -0.95 -30.54 -9.93
CA PHE A 83 -0.62 -31.03 -8.60
C PHE A 83 -1.89 -31.25 -7.81
N GLU A 84 -1.93 -32.28 -7.01
CA GLU A 84 -3.00 -32.57 -6.07
C GLU A 84 -2.47 -33.21 -4.78
N ASN A 85 -3.20 -33.04 -3.70
CA ASN A 85 -2.86 -33.66 -2.42
C ASN A 85 -3.23 -35.15 -2.44
N THR A 86 -2.22 -36.00 -2.27
CA THR A 86 -2.34 -37.44 -2.16
C THR A 86 -1.95 -37.91 -0.75
N LYS A 87 -2.08 -39.19 -0.47
CA LYS A 87 -1.56 -39.77 0.79
C LYS A 87 -0.01 -39.64 0.93
N LYS A 88 0.70 -39.41 -0.18
CA LYS A 88 2.16 -39.24 -0.21
C LYS A 88 2.59 -37.79 -0.19
N GLY A 89 1.67 -36.84 -0.24
CA GLY A 89 1.92 -35.42 -0.28
C GLY A 89 1.35 -34.75 -1.53
N PHE A 90 1.88 -33.59 -1.88
CA PHE A 90 1.48 -32.79 -3.05
C PHE A 90 2.23 -33.28 -4.30
N GLU A 91 1.55 -34.11 -5.11
CA GLU A 91 2.15 -34.85 -6.23
C GLU A 91 1.67 -34.33 -7.59
N PHE A 92 2.57 -34.42 -8.58
CA PHE A 92 2.30 -34.03 -9.96
C PHE A 92 1.72 -35.17 -10.79
N THR A 93 0.61 -34.92 -11.49
CA THR A 93 0.02 -35.81 -12.48
C THR A 93 0.18 -35.20 -13.88
N SER A 94 0.83 -35.92 -14.80
CA SER A 94 1.00 -35.50 -16.19
C SER A 94 -0.30 -35.69 -16.98
N LEU A 95 -0.62 -34.71 -17.83
CA LEU A 95 -1.73 -34.80 -18.79
C LEU A 95 -1.24 -35.06 -20.22
N ILE A 96 0.06 -34.99 -20.49
CA ILE A 96 0.63 -35.24 -21.82
C ILE A 96 0.41 -36.66 -22.27
N ASP A 97 0.61 -37.61 -21.35
CA ASP A 97 0.49 -39.05 -21.65
C ASP A 97 -0.90 -39.47 -22.08
N ASN A 98 -1.89 -38.62 -21.80
CA ASN A 98 -3.31 -38.82 -22.15
C ASN A 98 -3.73 -38.13 -23.46
N LEU A 99 -2.81 -37.44 -24.16
CA LEU A 99 -3.08 -36.82 -25.45
C LEU A 99 -2.97 -37.87 -26.59
N GLU A 100 -4.04 -37.97 -27.38
CA GLU A 100 -4.05 -38.83 -28.56
C GLU A 100 -4.15 -37.99 -29.86
N PRO A 101 -3.23 -38.20 -30.85
CA PRO A 101 -2.02 -38.99 -30.74
C PRO A 101 -0.98 -38.33 -29.83
N ASN A 102 -0.24 -39.12 -29.06
CA ASN A 102 0.77 -38.60 -28.13
C ASN A 102 1.79 -37.74 -28.89
N PRO A 103 1.84 -36.41 -28.65
CA PRO A 103 2.70 -35.53 -29.43
C PRO A 103 4.15 -35.73 -29.02
N LYS A 104 5.09 -35.75 -29.99
CA LYS A 104 6.52 -35.73 -29.71
C LYS A 104 6.95 -34.48 -28.95
N SER A 105 6.20 -33.40 -29.06
CA SER A 105 6.43 -32.13 -28.39
C SER A 105 5.15 -31.32 -28.38
N ILE A 106 4.83 -30.71 -27.23
CA ILE A 106 3.90 -29.56 -27.13
C ILE A 106 4.73 -28.30 -26.95
N ALA A 107 4.33 -27.23 -27.61
CA ALA A 107 4.98 -25.92 -27.46
C ALA A 107 4.90 -25.41 -26.01
N GLU A 108 5.53 -24.30 -25.71
CA GLU A 108 5.47 -23.66 -24.39
C GLU A 108 4.03 -23.19 -24.07
N ILE A 109 3.56 -23.51 -22.86
CA ILE A 109 2.26 -23.05 -22.37
C ILE A 109 2.41 -21.66 -21.76
N TRP A 110 1.79 -20.67 -22.36
CA TRP A 110 1.87 -19.28 -21.92
C TRP A 110 0.79 -18.90 -20.91
N LYS A 111 -0.39 -19.49 -21.03
CA LYS A 111 -1.53 -19.15 -20.17
C LYS A 111 -2.43 -20.36 -19.94
N ILE A 112 -3.01 -20.42 -18.76
CA ILE A 112 -4.03 -21.42 -18.39
C ILE A 112 -5.29 -20.66 -17.98
N ILE A 113 -6.45 -21.07 -18.50
CA ILE A 113 -7.74 -20.45 -18.23
C ILE A 113 -8.72 -21.54 -17.81
N GLU A 114 -9.49 -21.28 -16.76
CA GLU A 114 -10.60 -22.13 -16.34
C GLU A 114 -11.93 -21.50 -16.74
N ILE A 115 -12.79 -22.26 -17.41
CA ILE A 115 -14.16 -21.86 -17.79
C ILE A 115 -15.08 -23.05 -17.59
N ASN A 116 -16.11 -22.88 -16.75
CA ASN A 116 -17.11 -23.89 -16.45
C ASN A 116 -16.53 -25.26 -16.04
N GLY A 117 -15.36 -25.27 -15.39
CA GLY A 117 -14.65 -26.45 -14.96
C GLY A 117 -13.77 -27.10 -16.00
N SER A 118 -13.76 -26.62 -17.23
CA SER A 118 -12.78 -27.00 -18.26
C SER A 118 -11.52 -26.13 -18.15
N ILE A 119 -10.36 -26.73 -18.31
CA ILE A 119 -9.06 -26.07 -18.25
C ILE A 119 -8.50 -25.95 -19.65
N PHE A 120 -8.23 -24.73 -20.06
CA PHE A 120 -7.66 -24.42 -21.37
C PHE A 120 -6.19 -24.05 -21.23
N PHE A 121 -5.32 -24.77 -21.93
CA PHE A 121 -3.89 -24.51 -21.99
C PHE A 121 -3.55 -23.87 -23.33
N ASN A 122 -3.05 -22.63 -23.27
CA ASN A 122 -2.73 -21.84 -24.44
C ASN A 122 -1.25 -21.97 -24.80
N THR A 123 -0.93 -22.44 -25.99
CA THR A 123 0.40 -22.37 -26.63
C THR A 123 0.41 -21.30 -27.73
N GLU A 124 1.52 -21.10 -28.40
CA GLU A 124 1.60 -20.20 -29.57
C GLU A 124 0.79 -20.68 -30.79
N SER A 125 0.60 -21.98 -30.94
CA SER A 125 -0.02 -22.56 -32.14
C SER A 125 -1.22 -23.44 -31.86
N LYS A 126 -1.42 -23.83 -30.62
CA LYS A 126 -2.44 -24.81 -30.23
C LYS A 126 -3.16 -24.39 -28.97
N LEU A 127 -4.39 -24.79 -28.87
CA LEU A 127 -5.19 -24.72 -27.64
C LEU A 127 -5.54 -26.14 -27.22
N LEU A 128 -5.18 -26.52 -26.00
CA LEU A 128 -5.55 -27.79 -25.43
C LEU A 128 -6.64 -27.60 -24.40
N VAL A 129 -7.63 -28.45 -24.34
CA VAL A 129 -8.69 -28.41 -23.32
C VAL A 129 -8.75 -29.72 -22.55
N TYR A 130 -8.77 -29.58 -21.22
CA TYR A 130 -9.01 -30.69 -20.28
C TYR A 130 -10.38 -30.51 -19.63
N ASN A 131 -11.27 -31.48 -19.74
CA ASN A 131 -12.64 -31.41 -19.24
C ASN A 131 -12.83 -32.11 -17.88
N GLY A 132 -11.75 -32.56 -17.25
CA GLY A 132 -11.78 -33.33 -15.99
C GLY A 132 -11.48 -34.82 -16.16
N SER A 133 -11.67 -35.38 -17.35
CA SER A 133 -11.36 -36.78 -17.69
C SER A 133 -10.43 -36.92 -18.88
N GLU A 134 -10.64 -36.11 -19.91
CA GLU A 134 -9.95 -36.20 -21.18
C GLU A 134 -9.28 -34.86 -21.51
N ILE A 135 -8.15 -34.94 -22.21
CA ILE A 135 -7.49 -33.78 -22.80
C ILE A 135 -7.50 -33.94 -24.33
N ARG A 136 -7.84 -32.85 -25.03
CA ARG A 136 -7.85 -32.81 -26.48
C ARG A 136 -7.30 -31.51 -27.03
N GLU A 137 -6.81 -31.56 -28.27
CA GLU A 137 -6.43 -30.36 -29.03
C GLU A 137 -7.67 -29.74 -29.68
N LEU A 138 -7.77 -28.40 -29.63
CA LEU A 138 -8.74 -27.62 -30.36
C LEU A 138 -8.04 -26.93 -31.53
N ASN A 139 -8.63 -27.02 -32.71
CA ASN A 139 -8.12 -26.32 -33.90
C ASN A 139 -8.36 -24.82 -33.78
N SER A 140 -7.28 -24.06 -33.65
CA SER A 140 -7.35 -22.60 -33.66
C SER A 140 -7.60 -22.07 -35.09
N PRO A 141 -8.37 -20.96 -35.26
CA PRO A 141 -8.55 -20.31 -36.56
C PRO A 141 -7.27 -19.77 -37.21
N GLY A 142 -6.16 -19.79 -36.51
CA GLY A 142 -4.85 -19.33 -36.96
C GLY A 142 -3.83 -19.27 -35.82
N PHE A 143 -2.76 -18.48 -36.01
CA PHE A 143 -1.72 -18.30 -35.02
C PHE A 143 -2.28 -17.59 -33.77
N LEU A 144 -2.18 -18.23 -32.61
CA LEU A 144 -2.77 -17.78 -31.37
C LEU A 144 -1.86 -16.77 -30.65
N GLN A 145 -2.28 -15.53 -30.60
CA GLN A 145 -1.52 -14.44 -30.00
C GLN A 145 -1.79 -14.27 -28.50
N ALA A 146 -3.07 -14.36 -28.11
CA ALA A 146 -3.47 -14.23 -26.71
C ALA A 146 -4.80 -14.95 -26.45
N SER A 147 -5.08 -15.23 -25.19
CA SER A 147 -6.36 -15.77 -24.73
C SER A 147 -6.85 -15.06 -23.47
N PHE A 148 -8.18 -14.93 -23.33
CA PHE A 148 -8.81 -14.21 -22.25
C PHE A 148 -10.02 -14.98 -21.73
N LYS A 149 -10.26 -14.94 -20.42
CA LYS A 149 -11.57 -15.21 -19.84
C LYS A 149 -12.31 -13.89 -19.75
N HIS A 150 -13.44 -13.79 -20.43
CA HIS A 150 -14.28 -12.61 -20.38
C HIS A 150 -15.74 -13.03 -20.26
N ARG A 151 -16.46 -12.54 -19.25
CA ARG A 151 -17.87 -12.93 -18.93
C ARG A 151 -18.10 -14.44 -18.98
N ASN A 152 -17.16 -15.20 -18.40
CA ASN A 152 -17.14 -16.66 -18.39
C ASN A 152 -17.10 -17.33 -19.78
N LYS A 153 -16.60 -16.62 -20.79
CA LYS A 153 -16.35 -17.10 -22.15
C LYS A 153 -14.87 -17.09 -22.46
N LEU A 154 -14.41 -17.97 -23.33
CA LEU A 154 -13.05 -17.97 -23.84
C LEU A 154 -12.98 -17.08 -25.08
N ILE A 155 -12.14 -16.06 -25.02
CA ILE A 155 -11.81 -15.18 -26.14
C ILE A 155 -10.38 -15.44 -26.56
N LEU A 156 -10.15 -15.65 -27.85
CA LEU A 156 -8.83 -15.83 -28.45
C LEU A 156 -8.52 -14.62 -29.32
N GLN A 157 -7.30 -14.12 -29.25
CA GLN A 157 -6.76 -13.21 -30.28
C GLN A 157 -5.94 -14.01 -31.26
N ILE A 158 -6.32 -13.96 -32.52
CA ILE A 158 -5.65 -14.59 -33.65
C ILE A 158 -4.89 -13.53 -34.41
N TYR A 159 -3.60 -13.75 -34.66
CA TYR A 159 -2.74 -12.83 -35.39
C TYR A 159 -3.35 -12.43 -36.74
N GLU A 160 -3.41 -11.14 -37.01
CA GLU A 160 -4.00 -10.51 -38.22
C GLU A 160 -5.48 -10.84 -38.51
N LYS A 161 -6.17 -11.56 -37.63
CA LYS A 161 -7.57 -11.93 -37.78
C LYS A 161 -8.50 -11.32 -36.73
N GLY A 162 -7.94 -10.78 -35.63
CA GLY A 162 -8.71 -10.17 -34.55
C GLY A 162 -9.12 -11.15 -33.47
N LEU A 163 -10.27 -10.89 -32.85
CA LEU A 163 -10.76 -11.68 -31.69
C LEU A 163 -11.82 -12.70 -32.12
N PHE A 164 -11.78 -13.84 -31.47
CA PHE A 164 -12.74 -14.95 -31.65
C PHE A 164 -13.27 -15.41 -30.30
N GLU A 165 -14.57 -15.64 -30.23
CA GLU A 165 -15.23 -16.24 -29.07
C GLU A 165 -15.38 -17.75 -29.30
N PHE A 166 -15.09 -18.57 -28.28
CA PHE A 166 -15.33 -20.00 -28.31
C PHE A 166 -16.77 -20.29 -27.86
N VAL A 167 -17.58 -20.76 -28.79
CA VAL A 167 -19.02 -21.05 -28.62
C VAL A 167 -19.32 -22.41 -29.25
N ASP A 168 -20.02 -23.29 -28.52
CA ASP A 168 -20.51 -24.58 -29.02
C ASP A 168 -19.43 -25.42 -29.73
N SER A 169 -18.21 -25.42 -29.17
CA SER A 169 -17.04 -26.15 -29.71
C SER A 169 -16.42 -25.57 -30.98
N ASP A 170 -16.79 -24.37 -31.41
CA ASP A 170 -16.24 -23.65 -32.56
C ASP A 170 -15.83 -22.22 -32.18
N PHE A 171 -15.06 -21.59 -33.08
CA PHE A 171 -14.58 -20.21 -32.90
C PHE A 171 -15.35 -19.24 -33.80
N GLN A 172 -16.10 -18.34 -33.19
CA GLN A 172 -16.84 -17.30 -33.88
C GLN A 172 -16.09 -15.97 -33.85
N HIS A 173 -15.86 -15.37 -35.02
CA HIS A 173 -15.17 -14.11 -35.16
C HIS A 173 -16.00 -12.95 -34.56
N ILE A 174 -15.34 -12.12 -33.72
CA ILE A 174 -15.95 -10.90 -33.18
C ILE A 174 -15.73 -9.77 -34.18
N SER A 175 -16.83 -9.30 -34.77
CA SER A 175 -16.79 -8.25 -35.81
C SER A 175 -16.13 -6.96 -35.31
N GLY A 176 -15.39 -6.30 -36.23
CA GLY A 176 -14.72 -5.03 -35.92
C GLY A 176 -13.41 -5.13 -35.17
N THR A 177 -12.91 -6.36 -34.90
CA THR A 177 -11.68 -6.58 -34.10
C THR A 177 -10.42 -6.83 -34.93
N GLN A 178 -10.54 -6.89 -36.28
CA GLN A 178 -9.43 -7.29 -37.18
C GLN A 178 -8.20 -6.38 -37.10
N LEU A 179 -8.43 -5.09 -36.81
CA LEU A 179 -7.38 -4.06 -36.78
C LEU A 179 -6.84 -3.83 -35.34
N LEU A 180 -7.37 -4.53 -34.37
CA LEU A 180 -6.87 -4.39 -32.99
C LEU A 180 -5.41 -4.85 -32.90
N PRO A 181 -4.54 -4.06 -32.25
CA PRO A 181 -3.20 -4.48 -31.93
C PRO A 181 -3.23 -5.64 -30.92
N GLU A 182 -2.05 -6.17 -30.57
CA GLU A 182 -1.96 -7.19 -29.52
C GLU A 182 -2.61 -6.71 -28.21
N ILE A 183 -3.68 -7.38 -27.79
CA ILE A 183 -4.40 -7.10 -26.57
C ILE A 183 -3.76 -7.86 -25.40
N VAL A 184 -3.63 -7.22 -24.27
CA VAL A 184 -3.10 -7.82 -23.04
C VAL A 184 -4.18 -8.00 -21.96
N GLY A 185 -5.31 -7.30 -22.08
CA GLY A 185 -6.44 -7.42 -21.18
C GLY A 185 -7.75 -6.97 -21.82
N ILE A 186 -8.81 -7.75 -21.61
CA ILE A 186 -10.21 -7.39 -21.91
C ILE A 186 -10.91 -7.32 -20.56
N LEU A 187 -11.29 -6.13 -20.12
CA LEU A 187 -11.75 -5.86 -18.76
C LEU A 187 -13.16 -5.28 -18.78
N GLU A 188 -14.03 -5.87 -17.96
CA GLU A 188 -15.40 -5.40 -17.82
C GLU A 188 -15.48 -4.01 -17.19
N ASN A 189 -16.28 -3.12 -17.75
CA ASN A 189 -16.62 -1.85 -17.14
C ASN A 189 -18.13 -1.61 -17.22
N VAL A 190 -18.64 -0.58 -16.55
CA VAL A 190 -20.08 -0.37 -16.34
C VAL A 190 -20.87 -0.32 -17.66
N ASN A 191 -20.38 0.44 -18.63
CA ASN A 191 -21.09 0.65 -19.91
C ASN A 191 -20.44 -0.09 -21.09
N ASP A 192 -19.11 -0.26 -21.06
CA ASP A 192 -18.32 -0.77 -22.18
C ASP A 192 -17.18 -1.63 -21.67
N ASP A 193 -16.87 -2.71 -22.35
CA ASP A 193 -15.65 -3.44 -22.09
C ASP A 193 -14.43 -2.65 -22.56
N ILE A 194 -13.37 -2.68 -21.78
CA ILE A 194 -12.13 -1.95 -22.03
C ILE A 194 -11.05 -2.92 -22.50
N TYR A 195 -10.43 -2.60 -23.61
CA TYR A 195 -9.38 -3.38 -24.24
C TYR A 195 -8.06 -2.64 -24.07
N PHE A 196 -7.14 -3.20 -23.30
CA PHE A 196 -5.78 -2.69 -23.15
C PHE A 196 -4.85 -3.40 -24.11
N SER A 197 -4.22 -2.65 -25.00
CA SER A 197 -3.23 -3.19 -25.92
C SER A 197 -1.81 -3.12 -25.35
N ARG A 198 -0.95 -3.98 -25.86
CA ARG A 198 0.47 -4.02 -25.44
C ARG A 198 1.19 -2.70 -25.65
N ASN A 199 0.89 -1.96 -26.68
CA ASN A 199 1.51 -0.66 -26.99
C ASN A 199 0.94 0.52 -26.19
N GLY A 200 0.07 0.28 -25.21
CA GLY A 200 -0.48 1.32 -24.34
C GLY A 200 -1.72 2.04 -24.88
N ILE A 201 -2.26 1.59 -26.01
CA ILE A 201 -3.50 2.14 -26.56
C ILE A 201 -4.70 1.42 -25.96
N VAL A 202 -5.74 2.16 -25.62
CA VAL A 202 -6.97 1.66 -25.01
C VAL A 202 -8.14 1.83 -25.95
N PHE A 203 -8.94 0.77 -26.11
CA PHE A 203 -10.16 0.75 -26.91
C PHE A 203 -11.37 0.43 -26.04
N LYS A 204 -12.56 0.76 -26.55
CA LYS A 204 -13.85 0.36 -25.96
C LYS A 204 -14.60 -0.57 -26.87
N SER A 205 -15.43 -1.44 -26.33
CA SER A 205 -16.20 -2.43 -27.09
C SER A 205 -17.14 -1.79 -28.12
N ASN A 206 -17.65 -0.60 -27.85
CA ASN A 206 -18.50 0.17 -28.79
C ASN A 206 -17.71 1.01 -29.80
N GLN A 207 -16.38 1.06 -29.72
CA GLN A 207 -15.50 1.89 -30.57
C GLN A 207 -14.15 1.19 -30.80
N LEU A 208 -14.18 0.02 -31.48
CA LEU A 208 -12.97 -0.79 -31.68
C LEU A 208 -12.08 -0.30 -32.82
N ASN A 209 -12.62 0.46 -33.74
CA ASN A 209 -11.90 0.94 -34.95
C ASN A 209 -11.02 2.18 -34.68
N THR A 210 -11.22 2.85 -33.55
CA THR A 210 -10.47 4.06 -33.19
C THR A 210 -10.02 3.99 -31.72
N PRO A 211 -8.80 4.43 -31.42
CA PRO A 211 -8.34 4.53 -30.03
C PRO A 211 -9.27 5.41 -29.19
N PHE A 212 -9.61 4.93 -28.00
CA PHE A 212 -10.35 5.73 -27.01
C PHE A 212 -9.39 6.61 -26.19
N ILE A 213 -8.27 6.05 -25.75
CA ILE A 213 -7.19 6.77 -25.05
C ILE A 213 -5.85 6.22 -25.53
N ASP A 214 -4.90 7.12 -25.75
CA ASP A 214 -3.51 6.76 -26.02
C ASP A 214 -2.63 7.06 -24.79
N TYR A 215 -2.19 6.00 -24.15
CA TYR A 215 -1.21 6.04 -23.05
C TYR A 215 0.18 5.55 -23.48
N SER A 216 0.45 5.38 -24.78
CA SER A 216 1.70 4.79 -25.28
C SER A 216 2.96 5.48 -24.72
N ILE A 217 2.96 6.82 -24.67
CA ILE A 217 4.05 7.60 -24.09
C ILE A 217 4.18 7.36 -22.57
N LYS A 218 3.06 7.23 -21.87
CA LYS A 218 3.01 7.17 -20.41
C LYS A 218 3.25 5.76 -19.86
N PHE A 219 2.63 4.77 -20.51
CA PHE A 219 2.77 3.37 -20.08
C PHE A 219 3.93 2.67 -20.79
N GLY A 220 4.24 3.07 -22.02
CA GLY A 220 5.08 2.27 -22.89
C GLY A 220 4.44 0.91 -23.17
N SER A 221 5.20 -0.16 -23.12
CA SER A 221 4.68 -1.53 -23.31
C SER A 221 3.99 -2.05 -22.05
N ILE A 222 2.73 -2.49 -22.20
CA ILE A 222 1.94 -3.13 -21.14
C ILE A 222 2.15 -4.65 -21.18
N ASN A 223 2.41 -5.26 -20.04
CA ASN A 223 2.56 -6.71 -19.89
C ASN A 223 1.32 -7.37 -19.26
N SER A 224 0.60 -6.65 -18.40
CA SER A 224 -0.54 -7.18 -17.65
C SER A 224 -1.55 -6.07 -17.37
N ALA A 225 -2.83 -6.40 -17.52
CA ALA A 225 -3.94 -5.53 -17.14
C ALA A 225 -5.03 -6.38 -16.47
N ILE A 226 -5.45 -5.98 -15.28
CA ILE A 226 -6.53 -6.65 -14.53
C ILE A 226 -7.52 -5.61 -13.99
N LYS A 227 -8.77 -6.04 -13.81
CA LYS A 227 -9.78 -5.28 -13.06
C LYS A 227 -9.72 -5.71 -11.60
N LEU A 228 -9.71 -4.75 -10.71
CA LEU A 228 -9.72 -4.98 -9.26
C LEU A 228 -11.16 -5.11 -8.73
N SER A 229 -11.31 -5.78 -7.62
CA SER A 229 -12.60 -6.00 -6.94
C SER A 229 -13.33 -4.69 -6.60
N ASN A 230 -12.58 -3.61 -6.34
CA ASN A 230 -13.13 -2.27 -6.09
C ASN A 230 -13.53 -1.48 -7.36
N GLY A 231 -13.39 -2.09 -8.54
CA GLY A 231 -13.71 -1.50 -9.84
C GLY A 231 -12.58 -0.71 -10.52
N ASP A 232 -11.46 -0.47 -9.83
CA ASP A 232 -10.26 0.13 -10.42
C ASP A 232 -9.59 -0.85 -11.42
N PHE A 233 -8.63 -0.36 -12.21
CA PHE A 233 -7.81 -1.20 -13.08
C PHE A 233 -6.34 -1.14 -12.65
N ALA A 234 -5.66 -2.28 -12.62
CA ALA A 234 -4.21 -2.36 -12.37
C ALA A 234 -3.48 -2.72 -13.66
N ILE A 235 -2.51 -1.89 -14.05
CA ILE A 235 -1.76 -2.00 -15.31
C ILE A 235 -0.28 -2.14 -15.01
N GLY A 236 0.27 -3.28 -15.37
CA GLY A 236 1.71 -3.59 -15.25
C GLY A 236 2.44 -3.34 -16.56
N THR A 237 3.52 -2.56 -16.48
CA THR A 237 4.29 -2.15 -17.65
C THR A 237 5.67 -2.77 -17.71
N GLN A 238 6.30 -2.71 -18.87
CA GLN A 238 7.66 -3.21 -19.07
C GLN A 238 8.73 -2.35 -18.39
N ASN A 239 8.57 -1.04 -18.36
CA ASN A 239 9.64 -0.14 -17.91
C ASN A 239 9.15 0.97 -16.95
N ASN A 240 7.83 1.15 -16.82
CA ASN A 240 7.23 2.27 -16.11
C ASN A 240 6.45 1.85 -14.84
N GLY A 241 6.66 0.62 -14.37
CA GLY A 241 6.09 0.15 -13.11
C GLY A 241 4.61 -0.23 -13.19
N LEU A 242 3.88 0.03 -12.12
CA LEU A 242 2.49 -0.35 -11.90
C LEU A 242 1.59 0.88 -11.82
N PHE A 243 0.56 0.95 -12.65
CA PHE A 243 -0.45 1.99 -12.59
C PHE A 243 -1.77 1.43 -12.02
N ILE A 244 -2.45 2.25 -11.23
CA ILE A 244 -3.84 2.01 -10.83
C ILE A 244 -4.67 3.12 -11.47
N LEU A 245 -5.70 2.72 -12.22
CA LEU A 245 -6.64 3.64 -12.86
C LEU A 245 -7.99 3.57 -12.18
N ASN A 246 -8.67 4.70 -12.11
CA ASN A 246 -10.09 4.74 -11.75
C ASN A 246 -10.95 4.05 -12.83
N PRO A 247 -12.23 3.71 -12.55
CA PRO A 247 -13.16 3.17 -13.55
C PRO A 247 -13.36 4.07 -14.78
N ASN A 248 -13.15 5.39 -14.64
CA ASN A 248 -13.18 6.34 -15.75
C ASN A 248 -11.84 6.44 -16.51
N LEU A 249 -10.91 5.54 -16.23
CA LEU A 249 -9.58 5.42 -16.83
C LEU A 249 -8.58 6.54 -16.47
N THR A 250 -8.90 7.44 -15.55
CA THR A 250 -7.93 8.40 -15.04
C THR A 250 -6.92 7.73 -14.12
N ILE A 251 -5.66 8.15 -14.17
CA ILE A 251 -4.60 7.58 -13.32
C ILE A 251 -4.86 7.98 -11.86
N LYS A 252 -5.08 6.99 -11.01
CA LYS A 252 -5.29 7.12 -9.57
C LYS A 252 -3.98 7.04 -8.79
N LYS A 253 -3.11 6.08 -9.17
CA LYS A 253 -1.80 5.87 -8.55
C LYS A 253 -0.80 5.37 -9.59
N HIS A 254 0.47 5.65 -9.36
CA HIS A 254 1.57 5.11 -10.14
C HIS A 254 2.68 4.68 -9.20
N PHE A 255 2.98 3.40 -9.14
CA PHE A 255 4.04 2.82 -8.35
C PHE A 255 5.26 2.55 -9.22
N THR A 256 6.39 3.10 -8.81
CA THR A 256 7.69 2.91 -9.43
C THR A 256 8.69 2.37 -8.42
N LYS A 257 9.91 2.10 -8.86
CA LYS A 257 10.99 1.67 -7.97
C LYS A 257 11.26 2.66 -6.83
N ASN A 258 10.93 3.93 -7.01
CA ASN A 258 11.19 4.97 -6.02
C ASN A 258 10.02 5.23 -5.06
N ASN A 259 8.86 4.61 -5.27
CA ASN A 259 7.65 4.92 -4.50
C ASN A 259 6.68 3.75 -4.32
N GLY A 260 7.14 2.52 -4.28
CA GLY A 260 6.24 1.45 -3.88
C GLY A 260 6.49 0.07 -4.46
N ILE A 261 7.24 -0.10 -5.56
CA ILE A 261 7.63 -1.42 -6.10
C ILE A 261 9.15 -1.56 -6.20
N SER A 262 9.62 -2.81 -6.19
CA SER A 262 11.05 -3.10 -6.13
C SER A 262 11.75 -3.10 -7.49
N ASP A 263 11.01 -3.19 -8.60
CA ASP A 263 11.52 -3.16 -9.97
C ASP A 263 10.58 -2.39 -10.91
N ARG A 264 11.11 -1.85 -12.01
CA ARG A 264 10.34 -1.12 -13.02
C ARG A 264 9.49 -2.01 -13.90
N THR A 265 9.92 -3.25 -14.11
CA THR A 265 9.26 -4.23 -14.97
C THR A 265 8.27 -5.03 -14.16
N VAL A 266 7.00 -4.87 -14.48
CA VAL A 266 5.90 -5.68 -13.96
C VAL A 266 5.50 -6.68 -15.04
N LYS A 267 5.61 -7.98 -14.74
CA LYS A 267 5.28 -9.07 -15.69
C LYS A 267 3.85 -9.55 -15.55
N SER A 268 3.39 -9.68 -14.32
CA SER A 268 2.06 -10.16 -14.00
C SER A 268 1.55 -9.50 -12.71
N ILE A 269 0.24 -9.35 -12.61
CA ILE A 269 -0.45 -8.81 -11.44
C ILE A 269 -1.55 -9.78 -11.07
N TYR A 270 -1.74 -9.98 -9.78
CA TYR A 270 -2.83 -10.78 -9.23
C TYR A 270 -3.41 -10.09 -7.98
N GLU A 271 -4.71 -9.98 -7.91
CA GLU A 271 -5.42 -9.52 -6.70
C GLU A 271 -5.81 -10.73 -5.87
N ASP A 272 -5.40 -10.76 -4.62
CA ASP A 272 -5.70 -11.87 -3.71
C ASP A 272 -7.08 -11.73 -3.05
N ASN A 273 -7.48 -12.76 -2.30
CA ASN A 273 -8.75 -12.79 -1.57
C ASN A 273 -8.89 -11.70 -0.49
N PHE A 274 -7.81 -10.97 -0.18
CA PHE A 274 -7.78 -9.83 0.75
C PHE A 274 -7.73 -8.48 0.04
N ASN A 275 -7.92 -8.45 -1.28
CA ASN A 275 -7.86 -7.27 -2.14
C ASN A 275 -6.49 -6.56 -2.11
N ASN A 276 -5.42 -7.32 -1.94
CA ASN A 276 -4.04 -6.86 -2.07
C ASN A 276 -3.43 -7.38 -3.37
N LEU A 277 -2.33 -6.79 -3.79
CA LEU A 277 -1.71 -7.13 -5.07
C LEU A 277 -0.43 -7.94 -4.88
N TRP A 278 -0.37 -9.07 -5.58
CA TRP A 278 0.85 -9.80 -5.89
C TRP A 278 1.36 -9.35 -7.25
N VAL A 279 2.60 -8.94 -7.31
CA VAL A 279 3.20 -8.34 -8.51
C VAL A 279 4.48 -9.10 -8.85
N ALA A 280 4.45 -9.83 -9.98
CA ALA A 280 5.65 -10.45 -10.52
C ALA A 280 6.52 -9.40 -11.20
N LEU A 281 7.73 -9.26 -10.74
CA LEU A 281 8.71 -8.31 -11.25
C LEU A 281 9.74 -9.01 -12.15
N ASN A 282 10.61 -8.24 -12.78
CA ASN A 282 11.74 -8.85 -13.49
C ASN A 282 12.67 -9.58 -12.52
N ASN A 283 12.79 -9.11 -11.29
CA ASN A 283 13.51 -9.76 -10.21
C ASN A 283 12.62 -9.83 -8.94
N GLY A 284 12.09 -11.03 -8.66
CA GLY A 284 11.33 -11.30 -7.47
C GLY A 284 9.82 -11.00 -7.58
N ILE A 285 9.18 -10.93 -6.43
CA ILE A 285 7.75 -10.72 -6.24
C ILE A 285 7.56 -9.64 -5.18
N ASP A 286 6.71 -8.67 -5.46
CA ASP A 286 6.22 -7.74 -4.44
C ASP A 286 4.79 -8.11 -4.03
N TYR A 287 4.53 -8.07 -2.74
CA TYR A 287 3.20 -8.11 -2.15
C TYR A 287 2.82 -6.72 -1.63
N LEU A 288 1.86 -6.07 -2.26
CA LEU A 288 1.43 -4.71 -1.95
C LEU A 288 0.10 -4.74 -1.19
N LYS A 289 0.10 -4.31 0.06
CA LYS A 289 -1.09 -4.23 0.91
C LYS A 289 -1.89 -2.96 0.61
N ILE A 290 -2.52 -2.91 -0.55
CA ILE A 290 -3.27 -1.73 -1.04
C ILE A 290 -4.64 -1.55 -0.38
N SER A 291 -5.22 -2.61 0.19
CA SER A 291 -6.50 -2.60 0.90
C SER A 291 -6.42 -1.92 2.27
N LEU A 292 -5.24 -1.82 2.86
CA LEU A 292 -5.04 -1.23 4.17
C LEU A 292 -5.15 0.31 4.11
N PRO A 293 -5.77 0.95 5.12
CA PRO A 293 -5.83 2.41 5.22
C PRO A 293 -4.50 3.03 5.65
N PHE A 294 -3.46 2.23 5.84
CA PHE A 294 -2.14 2.66 6.27
C PHE A 294 -1.18 2.84 5.10
N SER A 295 -0.26 3.77 5.26
CA SER A 295 0.81 4.02 4.30
C SER A 295 2.12 4.27 5.03
N LEU A 296 3.22 3.91 4.39
CA LEU A 296 4.56 4.16 4.89
C LEU A 296 5.05 5.54 4.43
N ILE A 297 5.65 6.27 5.36
CA ILE A 297 6.40 7.50 5.09
C ILE A 297 7.83 7.24 5.57
N ASN A 298 8.78 7.24 4.66
CA ASN A 298 10.17 6.90 4.92
C ASN A 298 11.11 7.68 3.99
N GLU A 299 12.35 7.28 3.88
CA GLU A 299 13.37 7.89 3.02
C GLU A 299 13.01 7.88 1.53
N GLU A 300 12.23 6.92 1.05
CA GLU A 300 11.78 6.84 -0.35
C GLU A 300 10.94 8.07 -0.73
N VAL A 301 10.19 8.62 0.23
CA VAL A 301 9.42 9.87 0.04
C VAL A 301 10.12 11.09 0.62
N GLY A 302 11.39 10.97 0.99
CA GLY A 302 12.25 12.08 1.44
C GLY A 302 12.15 12.38 2.93
N VAL A 303 11.65 11.48 3.77
CA VAL A 303 11.60 11.65 5.23
C VAL A 303 12.64 10.77 5.89
N GLU A 304 13.57 11.38 6.59
CA GLU A 304 14.63 10.70 7.34
C GLU A 304 14.34 10.69 8.84
N GLY A 305 14.75 9.60 9.48
CA GLY A 305 14.66 9.41 10.92
C GLY A 305 13.32 8.86 11.40
N SER A 306 13.19 8.74 12.72
CA SER A 306 11.98 8.24 13.38
C SER A 306 10.96 9.36 13.58
N GLY A 307 9.71 9.13 13.21
CA GLY A 307 8.61 10.08 13.37
C GLY A 307 8.12 10.18 14.81
N TYR A 308 7.89 11.39 15.30
CA TYR A 308 7.37 11.67 16.64
C TYR A 308 6.07 12.47 16.62
N ALA A 309 5.92 13.35 15.62
CA ALA A 309 4.76 14.24 15.53
C ALA A 309 4.34 14.47 14.07
N VAL A 310 3.06 14.68 13.90
CA VAL A 310 2.48 15.10 12.62
C VAL A 310 1.45 16.18 12.87
N HIS A 311 1.42 17.19 12.00
CA HIS A 311 0.42 18.25 12.05
C HIS A 311 0.06 18.74 10.66
N ASN A 312 -1.22 19.06 10.46
CA ASN A 312 -1.70 19.66 9.23
C ASN A 312 -2.02 21.14 9.50
N PHE A 313 -1.34 22.03 8.79
CA PHE A 313 -1.53 23.48 8.97
C PHE A 313 -1.40 24.23 7.65
N LYS A 314 -2.38 25.09 7.33
CA LYS A 314 -2.42 25.92 6.11
C LYS A 314 -2.06 25.14 4.83
N ASN A 315 -2.73 24.02 4.60
CA ASN A 315 -2.54 23.15 3.43
C ASN A 315 -1.14 22.53 3.30
N LYS A 316 -0.37 22.47 4.39
CA LYS A 316 0.90 21.74 4.49
C LYS A 316 0.81 20.69 5.60
N ILE A 317 1.40 19.52 5.33
CA ILE A 317 1.70 18.54 6.37
C ILE A 317 3.10 18.82 6.90
N TYR A 318 3.23 18.83 8.21
CA TYR A 318 4.48 18.92 8.95
C TYR A 318 4.72 17.60 9.65
N LEU A 319 5.84 16.95 9.36
CA LEU A 319 6.30 15.73 10.01
C LEU A 319 7.51 16.05 10.87
N GLY A 320 7.42 15.77 12.14
CA GLY A 320 8.52 15.92 13.09
C GLY A 320 9.22 14.60 13.34
N THR A 321 10.53 14.56 13.12
CA THR A 321 11.38 13.40 13.37
C THR A 321 12.50 13.73 14.37
N ASN A 322 13.35 12.74 14.68
CA ASN A 322 14.57 13.00 15.46
C ASN A 322 15.62 13.80 14.68
N ASN A 323 15.47 13.96 13.35
CA ASN A 323 16.39 14.71 12.49
C ASN A 323 15.92 16.14 12.18
N GLY A 324 14.62 16.42 12.40
CA GLY A 324 14.01 17.73 12.13
C GLY A 324 12.60 17.64 11.58
N VAL A 325 12.15 18.71 10.95
CA VAL A 325 10.83 18.83 10.34
C VAL A 325 10.92 18.59 8.84
N PHE A 326 9.98 17.80 8.32
CA PHE A 326 9.75 17.59 6.89
C PHE A 326 8.36 18.07 6.51
N THR A 327 8.22 18.70 5.36
CA THR A 327 6.95 19.31 4.94
C THR A 327 6.54 18.88 3.53
N GLN A 328 5.24 18.80 3.31
CA GLN A 328 4.65 18.55 1.98
C GLN A 328 3.35 19.35 1.83
N ASN A 329 3.10 19.92 0.66
CA ASN A 329 1.82 20.54 0.35
C ASN A 329 0.74 19.49 0.14
N LEU A 330 -0.46 19.68 0.75
CA LEU A 330 -1.60 18.77 0.63
C LEU A 330 -2.21 18.74 -0.77
N TYR A 331 -2.13 19.84 -1.49
CA TYR A 331 -2.74 20.04 -2.82
C TYR A 331 -1.71 20.25 -3.92
N SER A 332 -0.50 19.69 -3.78
CA SER A 332 0.42 19.68 -4.93
C SER A 332 -0.26 18.91 -6.07
N GLU A 333 -0.38 19.56 -7.23
CA GLU A 333 -0.87 18.94 -8.46
C GLU A 333 -0.19 17.58 -8.67
N LEU A 334 -0.87 16.66 -9.35
CA LEU A 334 -0.49 15.27 -9.66
C LEU A 334 0.84 15.10 -10.44
N THR A 335 1.75 16.05 -10.37
CA THR A 335 3.10 15.96 -10.90
C THR A 335 3.97 15.23 -9.87
N TYR A 336 4.22 14.04 -10.16
CA TYR A 336 5.05 12.95 -9.68
C TYR A 336 6.23 13.29 -8.80
N PRO A 337 6.62 12.37 -7.86
CA PRO A 337 6.06 12.31 -6.51
C PRO A 337 6.52 13.54 -5.74
N SER A 338 5.62 14.31 -5.20
CA SER A 338 5.97 15.40 -4.29
C SER A 338 6.66 14.79 -3.05
N LYS A 339 7.97 14.81 -3.04
CA LYS A 339 8.75 14.40 -1.88
C LYS A 339 8.49 15.37 -0.74
N TYR A 340 8.56 14.87 0.47
CA TYR A 340 8.68 15.75 1.63
C TYR A 340 9.99 16.52 1.55
N ILE A 341 9.92 17.79 1.89
CA ILE A 341 11.06 18.70 1.86
C ILE A 341 11.49 19.00 3.29
N PHE A 342 12.76 18.86 3.56
CA PHE A 342 13.32 19.21 4.86
C PHE A 342 13.16 20.71 5.14
N PHE A 343 12.63 21.06 6.31
CA PHE A 343 12.44 22.45 6.74
C PHE A 343 13.74 22.96 7.39
N LYS A 344 14.48 23.74 6.64
CA LYS A 344 15.80 24.25 7.04
C LYS A 344 15.75 25.02 8.37
N GLY A 345 16.71 24.74 9.26
CA GLY A 345 16.79 25.32 10.60
C GLY A 345 16.06 24.53 11.69
N SER A 346 15.44 23.39 11.31
CA SER A 346 14.75 22.49 12.24
C SER A 346 15.58 21.28 12.66
N GLU A 347 16.89 21.30 12.43
CA GLU A 347 17.79 20.18 12.72
C GLU A 347 17.79 19.79 14.19
N GLY A 348 17.43 18.54 14.48
CA GLY A 348 17.39 17.94 15.81
C GLY A 348 16.04 17.30 16.13
N GLN A 349 15.84 16.93 17.38
CA GLN A 349 14.67 16.19 17.83
C GLN A 349 13.42 17.08 17.91
N VAL A 350 12.43 16.76 17.11
CA VAL A 350 11.08 17.34 17.19
C VAL A 350 10.23 16.50 18.11
N TRP A 351 9.66 17.12 19.13
CA TRP A 351 8.78 16.42 20.06
C TRP A 351 7.32 16.50 19.68
N ASN A 352 6.86 17.70 19.28
CA ASN A 352 5.46 17.94 19.00
C ASN A 352 5.27 19.20 18.17
N PHE A 353 4.08 19.36 17.61
CA PHE A 353 3.56 20.61 17.09
C PHE A 353 2.37 21.06 17.97
N SER A 354 2.30 22.34 18.26
CA SER A 354 1.19 22.94 18.99
C SER A 354 0.56 24.02 18.13
N GLN A 355 -0.67 23.82 17.70
CA GLN A 355 -1.44 24.86 17.03
C GLN A 355 -2.25 25.65 18.06
N ILE A 356 -2.13 26.96 18.04
CA ILE A 356 -2.90 27.89 18.86
C ILE A 356 -3.42 28.97 17.92
N ASP A 357 -4.72 29.00 17.75
CA ASP A 357 -5.41 29.84 16.76
C ASP A 357 -4.79 29.66 15.35
N ASP A 358 -4.31 30.73 14.73
CA ASP A 358 -3.69 30.73 13.39
C ASP A 358 -2.17 30.61 13.42
N GLU A 359 -1.59 30.23 14.54
CA GLU A 359 -0.14 30.07 14.73
C GLU A 359 0.22 28.62 15.01
N LEU A 360 1.33 28.17 14.41
CA LEU A 360 1.91 26.84 14.62
C LEU A 360 3.24 26.96 15.33
N PHE A 361 3.40 26.21 16.41
CA PHE A 361 4.60 26.15 17.22
C PHE A 361 5.29 24.80 17.07
N LEU A 362 6.60 24.83 16.95
CA LEU A 362 7.47 23.67 16.98
C LEU A 362 8.06 23.50 18.37
N ASN A 363 7.75 22.37 18.99
CA ASN A 363 8.32 21.95 20.25
C ASN A 363 9.54 21.03 19.98
N HIS A 364 10.71 21.48 20.38
CA HIS A 364 11.98 20.94 19.92
C HIS A 364 12.97 20.78 21.08
N ASN A 365 13.96 19.87 20.95
CA ASN A 365 14.97 19.68 21.97
C ASN A 365 15.89 20.90 22.20
N LYS A 366 16.01 21.77 21.20
CA LYS A 366 16.81 23.01 21.28
C LYS A 366 16.02 24.26 21.65
N GLY A 367 14.74 24.09 22.04
CA GLY A 367 13.88 25.21 22.41
C GLY A 367 12.48 25.15 21.82
N ALA A 368 11.84 26.31 21.77
CA ALA A 368 10.55 26.49 21.12
C ALA A 368 10.63 27.50 19.99
N PHE A 369 9.93 27.21 18.90
CA PHE A 369 9.94 28.03 17.71
C PHE A 369 8.51 28.25 17.23
N LYS A 370 8.23 29.44 16.73
CA LYS A 370 7.05 29.71 15.90
C LYS A 370 7.42 29.37 14.46
N ILE A 371 6.55 28.61 13.80
CA ILE A 371 6.69 28.29 12.39
C ILE A 371 6.05 29.40 11.57
N ASN A 372 6.84 30.10 10.78
CA ASN A 372 6.42 30.99 9.72
C ASN A 372 6.48 30.21 8.38
N ASP A 373 6.02 30.80 7.27
CA ASP A 373 5.89 30.07 5.99
C ASP A 373 7.12 29.28 5.57
N ASN A 374 8.32 29.88 5.70
CA ASN A 374 9.61 29.27 5.31
C ASN A 374 10.73 29.48 6.34
N SER A 375 10.41 29.87 7.57
CA SER A 375 11.40 30.16 8.62
C SER A 375 10.89 29.79 10.00
N LEU A 376 11.82 29.61 10.92
CA LEU A 376 11.58 29.38 12.34
C LEU A 376 11.97 30.63 13.12
N GLU A 377 11.07 31.12 13.96
CA GLU A 377 11.31 32.18 14.92
C GLU A 377 11.44 31.58 16.30
N LYS A 378 12.67 31.54 16.83
CA LYS A 378 12.92 31.03 18.18
C LYS A 378 12.49 32.05 19.23
N PHE A 379 11.74 31.61 20.25
CA PHE A 379 11.30 32.47 21.34
C PHE A 379 11.56 31.88 22.74
N HIS A 380 12.09 30.63 22.81
CA HIS A 380 12.48 30.00 24.07
C HIS A 380 13.69 29.07 23.84
N ASP A 381 14.63 29.05 24.80
CA ASP A 381 15.90 28.34 24.65
C ASP A 381 15.95 26.93 25.28
N ILE A 382 15.04 26.67 26.24
CA ILE A 382 14.96 25.35 26.90
C ILE A 382 14.10 24.41 26.04
N GLY A 383 14.57 23.17 25.87
CA GLY A 383 13.84 22.16 25.12
C GLY A 383 12.38 22.04 25.57
N SER A 384 11.44 22.15 24.66
CA SER A 384 10.00 22.23 24.95
C SER A 384 9.24 21.01 24.45
N TRP A 385 8.17 20.67 25.15
CA TRP A 385 7.33 19.51 24.87
C TRP A 385 5.99 19.85 24.21
N LYS A 386 5.26 20.85 24.77
CA LYS A 386 3.91 21.18 24.32
C LYS A 386 3.50 22.58 24.80
N PHE A 387 2.69 23.26 23.99
CA PHE A 387 2.01 24.50 24.37
C PHE A 387 0.52 24.28 24.52
N LYS A 388 -0.08 25.04 25.45
CA LYS A 388 -1.53 25.12 25.68
C LYS A 388 -1.99 26.57 25.72
N LYS A 389 -3.13 26.82 25.09
CA LYS A 389 -3.84 28.08 25.17
C LYS A 389 -4.44 28.25 26.59
N THR A 390 -4.38 29.46 27.12
CA THR A 390 -5.09 29.85 28.33
C THR A 390 -6.38 30.59 27.98
N ASN A 391 -7.16 31.02 29.00
CA ASN A 391 -8.33 31.85 28.79
C ASN A 391 -8.00 33.28 28.31
N ASP A 392 -6.77 33.76 28.57
CA ASP A 392 -6.25 34.98 27.94
C ASP A 392 -5.66 34.63 26.57
N PRO A 393 -6.19 35.14 25.45
CA PRO A 393 -5.70 34.85 24.12
C PRO A 393 -4.26 35.31 23.86
N ASN A 394 -3.75 36.21 24.69
CA ASN A 394 -2.37 36.70 24.60
C ASN A 394 -1.40 35.94 25.50
N ILE A 395 -1.85 34.88 26.20
CA ILE A 395 -1.01 34.09 27.10
C ILE A 395 -1.12 32.61 26.74
N ILE A 396 0.03 31.96 26.58
CA ILE A 396 0.12 30.51 26.45
C ILE A 396 1.01 29.91 27.54
N LEU A 397 0.73 28.68 27.94
CA LEU A 397 1.59 27.90 28.82
C LEU A 397 2.38 26.90 27.98
N GLY A 398 3.68 26.80 28.24
CA GLY A 398 4.59 25.83 27.63
C GLY A 398 5.23 24.93 28.67
N GLY A 399 5.11 23.61 28.46
CA GLY A 399 5.89 22.64 29.20
C GLY A 399 7.28 22.47 28.57
N ASP A 400 8.32 22.58 29.40
CA ASP A 400 9.68 22.40 28.97
C ASP A 400 10.41 21.35 29.83
N TYR A 401 11.72 21.18 29.62
CA TYR A 401 12.52 20.21 30.38
C TYR A 401 12.68 20.52 31.86
N GLN A 402 12.34 21.75 32.26
CA GLN A 402 12.58 22.24 33.62
C GLN A 402 11.31 22.71 34.34
N GLY A 403 10.13 22.69 33.68
CA GLY A 403 8.91 23.13 34.30
C GLY A 403 7.85 23.58 33.32
N ILE A 404 6.98 24.49 33.79
CA ILE A 404 5.95 25.14 32.98
C ILE A 404 6.24 26.63 32.96
N ARG A 405 6.31 27.20 31.76
CA ARG A 405 6.56 28.63 31.52
C ARG A 405 5.29 29.29 30.92
N SER A 406 5.06 30.52 31.31
CA SER A 406 4.09 31.36 30.61
C SER A 406 4.76 32.27 29.62
N PHE A 407 4.11 32.47 28.49
CA PHE A 407 4.56 33.37 27.42
C PHE A 407 3.42 34.32 27.08
N LYS A 408 3.75 35.60 26.96
CA LYS A 408 2.80 36.65 26.60
C LYS A 408 3.13 37.22 25.22
N LYS A 409 2.10 37.47 24.42
CA LYS A 409 2.23 38.08 23.10
C LYS A 409 2.30 39.59 23.23
N ILE A 410 3.42 40.21 22.91
CA ILE A 410 3.66 41.64 22.96
C ILE A 410 4.12 42.10 21.58
N ASN A 411 3.40 43.01 20.96
CA ASN A 411 3.69 43.53 19.61
C ASN A 411 3.84 42.39 18.57
N GLY A 412 2.98 41.37 18.67
CA GLY A 412 2.99 40.21 17.75
C GLY A 412 4.04 39.15 18.05
N LYS A 413 4.94 39.36 19.00
CA LYS A 413 6.01 38.42 19.38
C LYS A 413 5.72 37.75 20.73
N TRP A 414 6.04 36.48 20.83
CA TRP A 414 5.92 35.72 22.08
C TRP A 414 7.17 35.93 22.94
N ASN A 415 6.96 36.34 24.19
CA ASN A 415 8.01 36.60 25.16
C ASN A 415 7.71 35.85 26.44
N ARG A 416 8.74 35.26 27.07
CA ARG A 416 8.59 34.64 28.38
C ARG A 416 8.10 35.68 29.40
N SER A 417 7.02 35.37 30.10
CA SER A 417 6.37 36.30 31.07
C SER A 417 6.41 35.79 32.50
N GLY A 418 6.65 34.47 32.69
CA GLY A 418 6.70 33.87 34.02
C GLY A 418 6.94 32.37 33.99
N GLU A 419 6.80 31.74 35.16
CA GLU A 419 6.86 30.31 35.36
C GLU A 419 5.93 29.88 36.51
N ILE A 420 5.54 28.60 36.51
CA ILE A 420 4.85 28.01 37.65
C ILE A 420 5.85 27.72 38.77
N PRO A 421 5.75 28.38 39.93
CA PRO A 421 6.74 28.20 40.99
C PRO A 421 6.69 26.78 41.58
N ASN A 422 7.78 26.33 42.14
CA ASN A 422 7.94 25.02 42.81
C ASN A 422 7.65 23.80 41.97
N LEU A 423 7.70 23.95 40.62
CA LEU A 423 7.56 22.88 39.63
C LEU A 423 8.82 22.83 38.74
N ASN A 424 9.83 22.09 39.19
CA ASN A 424 11.12 21.93 38.48
C ASN A 424 11.18 20.56 37.78
N GLU A 425 10.04 20.11 37.24
CA GLU A 425 9.91 18.80 36.60
C GLU A 425 9.68 18.94 35.11
N SER A 426 10.27 18.04 34.32
CA SER A 426 10.05 18.00 32.89
C SER A 426 8.58 17.81 32.55
N SER A 427 7.94 18.83 31.99
CA SER A 427 6.50 18.97 31.85
C SER A 427 6.05 18.57 30.45
N ARG A 428 5.93 17.23 30.25
CA ARG A 428 5.78 16.65 28.92
C ARG A 428 4.41 16.87 28.28
N ILE A 429 3.33 16.68 29.02
CA ILE A 429 1.96 16.88 28.54
C ILE A 429 1.24 17.83 29.47
N LEU A 430 0.52 18.77 28.88
CA LEU A 430 -0.30 19.75 29.57
C LEU A 430 -1.74 19.62 29.08
N GLU A 431 -2.70 19.43 30.01
CA GLU A 431 -4.12 19.44 29.70
C GLU A 431 -4.94 20.17 30.77
N PHE A 432 -5.75 21.14 30.37
CA PHE A 432 -6.68 21.78 31.29
C PHE A 432 -7.89 20.87 31.53
N GLU A 433 -8.16 20.60 32.83
CA GLU A 433 -9.40 19.96 33.26
C GLU A 433 -10.56 20.95 33.21
N ASN A 434 -10.30 22.17 33.58
CA ASN A 434 -11.18 23.34 33.56
C ASN A 434 -10.31 24.61 33.60
N ASP A 435 -10.92 25.78 33.59
CA ASP A 435 -10.25 27.08 33.51
C ASP A 435 -9.20 27.35 34.60
N SER A 436 -9.26 26.66 35.73
CA SER A 436 -8.35 26.85 36.85
C SER A 436 -7.55 25.63 37.24
N THR A 437 -7.76 24.50 36.60
CA THR A 437 -7.09 23.25 36.93
C THR A 437 -6.33 22.70 35.73
N LEU A 438 -5.01 22.68 35.86
CA LEU A 438 -4.10 22.17 34.84
C LEU A 438 -3.52 20.83 35.31
N TRP A 439 -3.50 19.85 34.43
CA TRP A 439 -2.75 18.62 34.60
C TRP A 439 -1.48 18.64 33.78
N MET A 440 -0.39 18.22 34.41
CA MET A 440 0.91 17.99 33.79
C MET A 440 1.35 16.55 33.99
N THR A 441 1.89 15.91 32.98
CA THR A 441 2.46 14.58 33.12
C THR A 441 3.95 14.58 32.83
N HIS A 442 4.68 13.83 33.65
CA HIS A 442 6.11 13.56 33.50
C HIS A 442 6.32 12.16 32.92
N GLY A 443 7.37 11.93 32.12
CA GLY A 443 7.64 10.62 31.52
C GLY A 443 7.77 9.45 32.48
N TYR A 444 8.32 9.70 33.71
CA TYR A 444 8.65 8.66 34.67
C TYR A 444 8.15 8.92 36.12
N LYS A 445 7.64 10.13 36.40
CA LYS A 445 7.30 10.54 37.75
C LYS A 445 5.80 10.68 37.99
N GLY A 446 4.95 10.29 37.03
CA GLY A 446 3.50 10.36 37.21
C GLY A 446 2.87 11.65 36.69
N ALA A 447 1.73 12.03 37.26
CA ALA A 447 0.95 13.19 36.90
C ALA A 447 0.86 14.18 38.08
N TYR A 448 0.75 15.45 37.73
CA TYR A 448 0.67 16.55 38.68
C TYR A 448 -0.58 17.38 38.39
N ARG A 449 -1.35 17.68 39.42
CA ARG A 449 -2.54 18.53 39.34
C ARG A 449 -2.24 19.85 39.97
N LEU A 450 -2.45 20.93 39.20
CA LEU A 450 -2.15 22.29 39.58
C LEU A 450 -3.45 23.10 39.59
N HIS A 451 -3.71 23.80 40.68
CA HIS A 451 -4.81 24.75 40.77
C HIS A 451 -4.26 26.16 40.60
N LEU A 452 -4.66 26.83 39.53
CA LEU A 452 -4.14 28.14 39.13
C LEU A 452 -5.21 29.22 39.33
N ASP A 453 -4.77 30.45 39.64
CA ASP A 453 -5.64 31.63 39.55
C ASP A 453 -5.64 32.25 38.14
N SER A 454 -6.33 33.35 38.00
CA SER A 454 -6.42 34.12 36.73
C SER A 454 -5.06 34.67 36.28
N ASN A 455 -4.12 34.84 37.19
CA ASN A 455 -2.73 35.28 36.90
C ASN A 455 -1.75 34.09 36.73
N LEU A 456 -2.27 32.86 36.63
CA LEU A 456 -1.52 31.62 36.51
C LEU A 456 -0.60 31.32 37.73
N GLN A 457 -0.96 31.87 38.91
CA GLN A 457 -0.27 31.56 40.17
C GLN A 457 -0.92 30.36 40.86
N LEU A 458 -0.13 29.57 41.58
CA LEU A 458 -0.64 28.42 42.33
C LEU A 458 -1.55 28.87 43.50
N LYS A 459 -2.79 28.42 43.50
CA LYS A 459 -3.76 28.62 44.60
C LYS A 459 -3.60 27.58 45.72
N LYS A 460 -3.10 26.40 45.39
CA LYS A 460 -2.95 25.27 46.31
C LYS A 460 -1.63 24.56 46.04
N THR A 461 -1.18 23.76 47.02
CA THR A 461 -0.03 22.85 46.86
C THR A 461 -0.28 21.92 45.68
N ILE A 462 0.75 21.71 44.90
CA ILE A 462 0.74 20.80 43.75
C ILE A 462 0.43 19.38 44.25
N GLN A 463 -0.58 18.75 43.67
CA GLN A 463 -0.95 17.38 43.96
C GLN A 463 -0.23 16.45 43.01
N HIS A 464 0.40 15.39 43.55
CA HIS A 464 1.08 14.38 42.77
C HIS A 464 0.29 13.08 42.73
N PHE A 465 0.18 12.48 41.52
CA PHE A 465 -0.56 11.25 41.26
C PHE A 465 0.35 10.24 40.55
N GLY A 466 0.24 8.99 40.98
CA GLY A 466 1.01 7.89 40.39
C GLY A 466 0.52 6.56 40.94
N LYS A 467 1.41 5.59 41.07
CA LYS A 467 1.07 4.26 41.58
C LYS A 467 0.40 4.31 42.97
N HIS A 468 0.82 5.23 43.85
CA HIS A 468 0.25 5.42 45.18
C HIS A 468 -1.21 5.95 45.18
N SER A 469 -1.68 6.50 44.05
CA SER A 469 -3.01 7.08 43.89
C SER A 469 -3.87 6.34 42.84
N GLY A 470 -3.57 5.06 42.59
CA GLY A 470 -4.40 4.18 41.77
C GLY A 470 -3.95 4.00 40.32
N PHE A 471 -2.90 4.70 39.87
CA PHE A 471 -2.31 4.38 38.57
C PHE A 471 -1.51 3.05 38.63
N PRO A 472 -1.51 2.25 37.56
CA PRO A 472 -0.74 1.00 37.51
C PRO A 472 0.79 1.20 37.66
N SER A 473 1.29 2.36 37.20
CA SER A 473 2.69 2.74 37.18
C SER A 473 2.82 4.27 37.24
N ASN A 474 4.00 4.78 37.58
CA ASN A 474 4.36 6.18 37.43
C ASN A 474 4.87 6.50 36.00
N ILE A 475 5.10 5.47 35.18
CA ILE A 475 5.77 5.57 33.89
C ILE A 475 4.74 5.75 32.79
N LEU A 476 5.02 6.64 31.85
CA LEU A 476 4.24 6.90 30.64
C LEU A 476 2.75 7.24 30.90
N ILE A 477 2.46 7.88 32.03
CA ILE A 477 1.14 8.46 32.24
C ILE A 477 0.99 9.64 31.25
N SER A 478 -0.06 9.59 30.45
CA SER A 478 -0.41 10.65 29.49
C SER A 478 -1.85 11.08 29.73
N SER A 479 -2.13 12.37 29.53
CA SER A 479 -3.47 12.94 29.68
C SER A 479 -3.97 13.50 28.34
N TYR A 480 -5.25 13.34 28.09
CA TYR A 480 -5.93 13.78 26.86
C TYR A 480 -7.33 14.28 27.18
N ILE A 481 -7.86 15.16 26.32
CA ILE A 481 -9.29 15.47 26.32
C ILE A 481 -9.97 14.63 25.23
N LEU A 482 -10.85 13.72 25.63
CA LEU A 482 -11.62 12.87 24.75
C LEU A 482 -13.11 13.14 24.97
N ASN A 483 -13.81 13.59 23.94
CA ASN A 483 -15.23 13.98 24.03
C ASN A 483 -15.55 14.93 25.20
N GLY A 484 -14.68 15.93 25.41
CA GLY A 484 -14.81 16.93 26.50
C GLY A 484 -14.44 16.41 27.89
N LYS A 485 -14.01 15.18 28.03
CA LYS A 485 -13.59 14.60 29.31
C LYS A 485 -12.08 14.43 29.36
N LEU A 486 -11.48 14.67 30.52
CA LEU A 486 -10.08 14.39 30.76
C LEU A 486 -9.90 12.88 31.00
N VAL A 487 -9.07 12.26 30.18
CA VAL A 487 -8.75 10.84 30.24
C VAL A 487 -7.25 10.65 30.43
N PHE A 488 -6.86 9.66 31.20
CA PHE A 488 -5.48 9.27 31.37
C PHE A 488 -5.20 7.91 30.76
N THR A 489 -4.05 7.79 30.15
CA THR A 489 -3.50 6.48 29.71
C THR A 489 -2.23 6.17 30.49
N SER A 490 -1.96 4.91 30.69
CA SER A 490 -0.71 4.42 31.25
C SER A 490 -0.24 3.19 30.47
N GLU A 491 0.91 2.63 30.82
CA GLU A 491 1.53 1.49 30.12
C GLU A 491 0.58 0.29 29.85
N LYS A 492 -0.46 0.11 30.67
CA LYS A 492 -1.37 -1.05 30.58
C LYS A 492 -2.85 -0.74 30.36
N PHE A 493 -3.33 0.49 30.63
CA PHE A 493 -4.76 0.80 30.63
C PHE A 493 -5.07 2.24 30.19
N CYS A 494 -6.26 2.40 29.58
CA CYS A 494 -6.93 3.69 29.50
C CYS A 494 -7.83 3.83 30.72
N ILE A 495 -7.64 4.88 31.52
CA ILE A 495 -8.40 5.11 32.75
C ILE A 495 -9.32 6.30 32.46
N ASP A 496 -10.63 6.04 32.38
CA ASP A 496 -11.64 7.09 32.48
C ASP A 496 -11.75 7.50 33.96
N ARG A 497 -11.85 8.78 34.21
CA ARG A 497 -11.58 9.38 35.50
C ARG A 497 -12.64 9.03 36.55
N TYR A 498 -12.21 8.47 37.67
CA TYR A 498 -12.82 8.61 38.99
C TYR A 498 -11.70 8.82 40.03
N PHE A 499 -11.33 10.08 40.26
CA PHE A 499 -10.53 10.48 41.43
C PHE A 499 -11.26 11.55 42.22
#